data_cf0fa1e9d64595980648330747f742a2
#
_entry.id   cf0fa1e9d64595980648330747f742a2
#
_cell.length_a   1.000
_cell.length_b   1.000
_cell.length_c   1.000
_cell.angle_alpha   90.00
_cell.angle_beta   90.00
_cell.angle_gamma   90.00
#
_symmetry.space_group_name_H-M   'P 1'
#
loop_
_entity.id
_entity.type
_entity.pdbx_description
1 polymer ?
#
loop_
_entity_poly.entity_id
_entity_poly.type
_entity_poly.pdbx_seq_one_letter_code
_entity_poly.pdbx_strand_id
1 'polypeptide(L)'
;ILDNYYTQQEIEVHLGLQSGAADSAFGFVNMEVAGIYRLDYQGIIDPSGNEAEVLSRWVDVYDVTPPVMTLYGADPYYVDVNSTNVFTDPGAFAIDNLDRFIDWEGGNGRISLSIEKLLEDDITYQPVDTTLPEIMAEAKKQISLHATFRLTYTVQDVVGNESSIQRELVLINSPFPEPRMIMHGDPIIYHEVNTEFIDPGVTAYKELGSGLKPISLNEYMTINAFLVNDQGIEEPTVVDPSFVNYY
;
A
#
# COMPACT_ATOMS: atom_id res chain seq x y z
N ILE A 1 24.68 32.00 -26.60
CA ILE A 1 24.60 32.73 -27.89
C ILE A 1 25.27 34.08 -27.64
N LEU A 2 26.31 34.38 -28.39
CA LEU A 2 26.99 35.66 -28.33
C LEU A 2 26.69 36.40 -29.63
N ASP A 3 25.96 37.49 -29.53
CA ASP A 3 25.74 38.45 -30.59
C ASP A 3 26.63 39.67 -30.34
N ASN A 4 27.11 40.32 -31.41
CA ASN A 4 27.98 41.51 -31.30
C ASN A 4 27.18 42.78 -30.95
N TYR A 5 25.86 42.73 -31.00
CA TYR A 5 24.97 43.88 -30.85
C TYR A 5 24.09 43.83 -29.60
N TYR A 6 23.73 42.58 -29.13
CA TYR A 6 22.86 42.39 -27.98
C TYR A 6 23.62 41.85 -26.79
N THR A 7 23.27 42.32 -25.62
CA THR A 7 23.75 41.72 -24.39
C THR A 7 23.07 40.39 -24.17
N GLN A 8 23.70 39.50 -23.41
CA GLN A 8 23.12 38.22 -23.00
C GLN A 8 21.72 38.37 -22.40
N GLN A 9 21.54 39.42 -21.61
CA GLN A 9 20.26 39.70 -20.92
C GLN A 9 19.15 40.08 -21.91
N GLU A 10 19.47 40.86 -22.98
CA GLU A 10 18.50 41.21 -24.00
C GLU A 10 18.08 39.99 -24.82
N ILE A 11 19.02 39.09 -25.12
CA ILE A 11 18.74 37.81 -25.79
C ILE A 11 17.86 36.92 -24.91
N GLU A 12 18.15 36.80 -23.60
CA GLU A 12 17.37 36.02 -22.67
C GLU A 12 15.94 36.54 -22.54
N VAL A 13 15.73 37.84 -22.45
CA VAL A 13 14.41 38.47 -22.45
C VAL A 13 13.64 38.17 -23.75
N HIS A 14 14.31 38.24 -24.89
CA HIS A 14 13.69 38.00 -26.19
C HIS A 14 13.27 36.51 -26.36
N LEU A 15 14.05 35.60 -25.82
CA LEU A 15 13.69 34.16 -25.76
C LEU A 15 12.65 33.82 -24.69
N GLY A 16 12.17 34.81 -23.91
CA GLY A 16 11.28 34.55 -22.80
C GLY A 16 11.95 33.92 -21.57
N LEU A 17 13.29 33.82 -21.61
CA LEU A 17 14.11 33.31 -20.50
C LEU A 17 14.34 34.44 -19.49
N GLN A 18 13.37 34.78 -18.69
CA GLN A 18 13.57 35.76 -17.60
C GLN A 18 14.32 35.09 -16.45
N SER A 19 15.46 35.69 -16.07
CA SER A 19 16.20 35.28 -14.89
C SER A 19 15.33 35.47 -13.65
N GLY A 20 14.96 34.39 -12.99
CA GLY A 20 14.14 34.39 -11.79
C GLY A 20 12.72 33.85 -11.94
N ALA A 21 12.24 33.59 -13.16
CA ALA A 21 10.98 32.88 -13.40
C ALA A 21 11.24 31.39 -13.63
N ALA A 22 11.64 30.68 -12.58
CA ALA A 22 11.88 29.24 -12.65
C ALA A 22 10.62 28.47 -13.12
N ASP A 23 9.44 29.06 -12.98
CA ASP A 23 8.16 28.41 -13.31
C ASP A 23 7.70 28.66 -14.75
N SER A 24 8.15 29.70 -15.45
CA SER A 24 7.65 30.01 -16.78
C SER A 24 8.40 29.28 -17.90
N ALA A 25 9.64 28.89 -17.68
CA ALA A 25 10.41 28.10 -18.64
C ALA A 25 9.89 26.64 -18.76
N PHE A 26 9.20 26.17 -17.75
CA PHE A 26 8.62 24.82 -17.72
C PHE A 26 7.27 24.70 -18.41
N GLY A 27 6.64 25.80 -18.81
CA GLY A 27 5.34 25.81 -19.49
C GLY A 27 5.30 25.14 -20.86
N PHE A 28 6.44 24.81 -21.44
CA PHE A 28 6.53 24.21 -22.77
C PHE A 28 6.61 22.67 -22.76
N VAL A 29 7.05 22.07 -21.63
CA VAL A 29 7.15 20.63 -21.45
C VAL A 29 6.33 20.25 -20.23
N ASN A 30 5.30 19.45 -20.45
CA ASN A 30 4.52 18.91 -19.34
C ASN A 30 5.22 17.65 -18.80
N MET A 31 5.86 17.78 -17.65
CA MET A 31 6.58 16.66 -17.02
C MET A 31 5.65 15.60 -16.39
N GLU A 32 4.34 15.86 -16.35
CA GLU A 32 3.35 14.90 -15.87
C GLU A 32 2.77 14.02 -17.00
N VAL A 33 3.13 14.31 -18.25
CA VAL A 33 2.63 13.59 -19.43
C VAL A 33 3.80 13.04 -20.21
N ALA A 34 3.91 11.72 -20.27
CA ALA A 34 4.92 11.03 -21.06
C ALA A 34 4.75 11.33 -22.56
N GLY A 35 5.85 11.57 -23.23
CA GLY A 35 5.85 11.88 -24.67
C GLY A 35 7.07 12.65 -25.13
N ILE A 36 7.17 12.85 -26.43
CA ILE A 36 8.28 13.59 -27.05
C ILE A 36 7.82 15.01 -27.34
N TYR A 37 8.49 15.97 -26.74
CA TYR A 37 8.25 17.39 -26.92
C TYR A 37 9.34 18.00 -27.79
N ARG A 38 8.94 18.94 -28.65
CA ARG A 38 9.89 19.74 -29.45
C ARG A 38 9.78 21.21 -29.03
N LEU A 39 10.91 21.79 -28.65
CA LEU A 39 11.06 23.20 -28.35
C LEU A 39 11.80 23.87 -29.49
N ASP A 40 11.15 24.82 -30.18
CA ASP A 40 11.74 25.60 -31.26
C ASP A 40 12.11 27.01 -30.77
N TYR A 41 13.38 27.34 -30.85
CA TYR A 41 13.91 28.66 -30.53
C TYR A 41 14.01 29.45 -31.84
N GLN A 42 13.17 30.47 -31.98
CA GLN A 42 13.04 31.21 -33.25
C GLN A 42 12.68 32.67 -32.99
N GLY A 43 12.68 33.48 -34.06
CA GLY A 43 12.22 34.87 -34.02
C GLY A 43 13.26 35.86 -33.53
N ILE A 44 14.56 35.47 -33.51
CA ILE A 44 15.64 36.39 -33.19
C ILE A 44 16.06 37.12 -34.47
N ILE A 45 15.83 38.43 -34.46
CA ILE A 45 16.17 39.32 -35.56
C ILE A 45 17.11 40.41 -35.02
N ASP A 46 18.26 40.62 -35.69
CA ASP A 46 19.20 41.69 -35.35
C ASP A 46 18.68 43.07 -35.83
N PRO A 47 19.29 44.21 -35.39
CA PRO A 47 18.88 45.52 -35.84
C PRO A 47 19.02 45.76 -37.34
N SER A 48 19.79 44.95 -38.06
CA SER A 48 19.98 44.98 -39.50
C SER A 48 18.92 44.18 -40.27
N GLY A 49 18.04 43.48 -39.55
CA GLY A 49 16.98 42.67 -40.14
C GLY A 49 17.37 41.22 -40.49
N ASN A 50 18.54 40.77 -40.00
CA ASN A 50 18.91 39.37 -40.20
C ASN A 50 18.22 38.48 -39.17
N GLU A 51 17.63 37.41 -39.64
CA GLU A 51 16.96 36.42 -38.80
C GLU A 51 17.90 35.23 -38.49
N ALA A 52 17.94 34.80 -37.24
CA ALA A 52 18.66 33.60 -36.84
C ALA A 52 17.95 32.32 -37.29
N GLU A 53 18.71 31.30 -37.60
CA GLU A 53 18.13 29.98 -37.88
C GLU A 53 17.39 29.43 -36.64
N VAL A 54 16.28 28.71 -36.92
CA VAL A 54 15.53 28.01 -35.88
C VAL A 54 16.36 26.88 -35.28
N LEU A 55 16.51 26.88 -33.96
CA LEU A 55 17.12 25.78 -33.23
C LEU A 55 16.04 24.97 -32.56
N SER A 56 16.03 23.66 -32.74
CA SER A 56 15.08 22.76 -32.13
C SER A 56 15.77 21.89 -31.07
N ARG A 57 15.09 21.72 -29.90
CA ARG A 57 15.45 20.75 -28.86
C ARG A 57 14.33 19.76 -28.73
N TRP A 58 14.69 18.51 -28.69
CA TRP A 58 13.77 17.42 -28.35
C TRP A 58 13.92 17.04 -26.90
N VAL A 59 12.80 16.88 -26.20
CA VAL A 59 12.74 16.44 -24.80
C VAL A 59 11.84 15.20 -24.77
N ASP A 60 12.40 14.09 -24.35
CA ASP A 60 11.66 12.85 -24.14
C ASP A 60 11.32 12.74 -22.66
N VAL A 61 10.02 12.80 -22.35
CA VAL A 61 9.48 12.62 -21.00
C VAL A 61 8.94 11.20 -20.92
N TYR A 62 9.56 10.39 -20.11
CA TYR A 62 9.20 8.99 -19.96
C TYR A 62 9.22 8.56 -18.48
N ASP A 63 8.46 7.54 -18.17
CA ASP A 63 8.39 6.97 -16.84
C ASP A 63 9.25 5.70 -16.76
N VAL A 64 10.06 5.61 -15.70
CA VAL A 64 10.90 4.44 -15.38
C VAL A 64 10.69 3.98 -13.94
N THR A 65 9.72 4.55 -13.25
CA THR A 65 9.46 4.30 -11.85
C THR A 65 8.41 3.21 -11.69
N PRO A 66 8.75 2.03 -11.17
CA PRO A 66 7.75 1.01 -10.92
C PRO A 66 6.75 1.44 -9.85
N PRO A 67 5.49 0.98 -9.92
CA PRO A 67 4.50 1.20 -8.88
C PRO A 67 4.96 0.69 -7.51
N VAL A 68 4.64 1.42 -6.44
CA VAL A 68 4.92 1.01 -5.05
C VAL A 68 3.70 0.29 -4.50
N MET A 69 3.85 -1.00 -4.20
CA MET A 69 2.77 -1.85 -3.72
C MET A 69 2.65 -1.88 -2.19
N THR A 70 1.43 -2.03 -1.72
CA THR A 70 1.09 -2.20 -0.29
C THR A 70 -0.02 -3.24 -0.16
N LEU A 71 0.11 -4.15 0.81
CA LEU A 71 -0.93 -5.15 1.12
C LEU A 71 -2.09 -4.53 1.90
N TYR A 72 -3.32 -4.94 1.60
CA TYR A 72 -4.44 -4.75 2.51
C TYR A 72 -4.46 -5.87 3.56
N GLY A 73 -4.62 -5.52 4.84
CA GLY A 73 -4.69 -6.48 5.93
C GLY A 73 -3.34 -7.07 6.33
N ALA A 74 -3.39 -8.16 7.07
CA ALA A 74 -2.23 -8.77 7.72
C ALA A 74 -1.34 -9.58 6.75
N ASP A 75 -0.07 -9.72 7.13
CA ASP A 75 0.88 -10.67 6.58
C ASP A 75 1.74 -11.24 7.71
N PRO A 76 1.73 -12.56 7.98
CA PRO A 76 0.89 -13.58 7.34
C PRO A 76 -0.61 -13.44 7.62
N TYR A 77 -1.44 -13.91 6.69
CA TYR A 77 -2.90 -13.94 6.84
C TYR A 77 -3.36 -15.35 7.23
N TYR A 78 -3.95 -15.47 8.41
CA TYR A 78 -4.40 -16.77 8.94
C TYR A 78 -5.90 -16.96 8.71
N VAL A 79 -6.29 -18.12 8.19
CA VAL A 79 -7.67 -18.47 7.92
C VAL A 79 -8.04 -19.81 8.54
N ASP A 80 -9.00 -19.79 9.46
CA ASP A 80 -9.68 -20.99 9.92
C ASP A 80 -10.76 -21.37 8.89
N VAL A 81 -10.53 -22.44 8.17
CA VAL A 81 -11.45 -22.89 7.09
C VAL A 81 -12.78 -23.39 7.61
N ASN A 82 -12.91 -23.65 8.92
CA ASN A 82 -14.19 -23.99 9.58
C ASN A 82 -14.97 -22.76 10.05
N SER A 83 -14.38 -21.57 9.97
CA SER A 83 -15.11 -20.36 10.27
C SER A 83 -16.35 -20.22 9.41
N THR A 84 -17.43 -19.70 9.99
CA THR A 84 -18.65 -19.35 9.25
C THR A 84 -18.44 -18.17 8.30
N ASN A 85 -17.40 -17.39 8.51
CA ASN A 85 -17.03 -16.29 7.63
C ASN A 85 -16.34 -16.83 6.38
N VAL A 86 -16.84 -16.44 5.22
CA VAL A 86 -16.19 -16.75 3.93
C VAL A 86 -14.94 -15.89 3.83
N PHE A 87 -13.79 -16.54 3.67
CA PHE A 87 -12.56 -15.81 3.38
C PHE A 87 -12.67 -15.10 2.04
N THR A 88 -12.38 -13.83 2.05
CA THR A 88 -12.17 -13.02 0.85
C THR A 88 -10.78 -12.41 0.95
N ASP A 89 -9.97 -12.63 -0.06
CA ASP A 89 -8.63 -12.05 -0.11
C ASP A 89 -8.75 -10.52 -0.13
N PRO A 90 -8.16 -9.81 0.85
CA PRO A 90 -8.19 -8.35 0.87
C PRO A 90 -7.36 -7.72 -0.25
N GLY A 91 -6.40 -8.46 -0.85
CA GLY A 91 -5.59 -8.00 -1.97
C GLY A 91 -4.49 -7.01 -1.59
N ALA A 92 -4.13 -6.19 -2.56
CA ALA A 92 -3.11 -5.16 -2.45
C ALA A 92 -3.50 -3.94 -3.29
N PHE A 93 -2.83 -2.82 -3.06
CA PHE A 93 -2.91 -1.65 -3.94
C PHE A 93 -1.52 -1.17 -4.30
N ALA A 94 -1.42 -0.35 -5.33
CA ALA A 94 -0.18 0.30 -5.70
C ALA A 94 -0.38 1.80 -5.90
N ILE A 95 0.68 2.56 -5.67
CA ILE A 95 0.77 3.99 -5.96
C ILE A 95 1.91 4.19 -6.93
N ASP A 96 1.64 4.93 -7.99
CA ASP A 96 2.56 5.23 -9.05
C ASP A 96 2.58 6.73 -9.37
N ASN A 97 3.71 7.22 -9.90
CA ASN A 97 3.86 8.62 -10.27
C ASN A 97 3.00 9.03 -11.48
N LEU A 98 2.79 8.11 -12.43
CA LEU A 98 2.00 8.34 -13.65
C LEU A 98 0.57 7.83 -13.51
N ASP A 99 0.39 6.59 -13.08
CA ASP A 99 -0.92 5.92 -12.96
C ASP A 99 -1.70 6.29 -11.70
N ARG A 100 -1.06 6.94 -10.74
CA ARG A 100 -1.62 7.36 -9.46
C ARG A 100 -1.96 6.16 -8.56
N PHE A 101 -3.23 5.84 -8.42
CA PHE A 101 -3.70 4.76 -7.55
C PHE A 101 -4.22 3.58 -8.39
N ILE A 102 -3.70 2.38 -8.11
CA ILE A 102 -4.08 1.12 -8.76
C ILE A 102 -4.57 0.18 -7.67
N ASP A 103 -5.86 -0.18 -7.71
CA ASP A 103 -6.47 -1.02 -6.68
C ASP A 103 -6.62 -2.48 -7.12
N TRP A 104 -6.79 -3.35 -6.12
CA TRP A 104 -7.12 -4.75 -6.31
C TRP A 104 -8.60 -4.91 -6.68
N GLU A 105 -8.86 -5.51 -7.82
CA GLU A 105 -10.22 -5.77 -8.32
C GLU A 105 -10.53 -7.28 -8.36
N GLY A 106 -10.05 -8.03 -7.35
CA GLY A 106 -10.28 -9.46 -7.28
C GLY A 106 -9.59 -10.26 -8.40
N GLY A 107 -8.47 -9.75 -8.93
CA GLY A 107 -7.72 -10.35 -10.03
C GLY A 107 -8.26 -10.02 -11.43
N ASN A 108 -9.28 -9.19 -11.53
CA ASN A 108 -9.83 -8.72 -12.83
C ASN A 108 -9.24 -7.38 -13.27
N GLY A 109 -8.48 -6.72 -12.42
CA GLY A 109 -7.82 -5.45 -12.66
C GLY A 109 -6.39 -5.59 -13.16
N ARG A 110 -5.59 -4.51 -12.96
CA ARG A 110 -4.18 -4.44 -13.36
C ARG A 110 -3.25 -5.21 -12.42
N ILE A 111 -3.70 -5.50 -11.19
CA ILE A 111 -2.96 -6.33 -10.25
C ILE A 111 -3.33 -7.80 -10.50
N SER A 112 -2.37 -8.60 -10.88
CA SER A 112 -2.52 -10.04 -11.05
C SER A 112 -2.12 -10.79 -9.77
N LEU A 113 -2.67 -12.00 -9.58
CA LEU A 113 -2.35 -12.87 -8.46
C LEU A 113 -1.80 -14.20 -8.98
N SER A 114 -0.65 -14.61 -8.44
CA SER A 114 -0.16 -15.99 -8.54
C SER A 114 -0.10 -16.63 -7.16
N ILE A 115 -0.32 -17.95 -7.12
CA ILE A 115 -0.40 -18.72 -5.88
C ILE A 115 0.62 -19.85 -5.93
N GLU A 116 1.37 -20.00 -4.85
CA GLU A 116 2.29 -21.11 -4.63
C GLU A 116 1.98 -21.78 -3.29
N LYS A 117 2.12 -23.10 -3.23
CA LYS A 117 1.97 -23.86 -1.99
C LYS A 117 3.33 -24.21 -1.42
N LEU A 118 3.52 -24.01 -0.12
CA LEU A 118 4.68 -24.50 0.60
C LEU A 118 4.62 -26.03 0.72
N LEU A 119 5.69 -26.71 0.35
CA LEU A 119 5.81 -28.17 0.44
C LEU A 119 6.18 -28.61 1.85
N GLU A 120 6.21 -29.92 2.08
CA GLU A 120 6.51 -30.55 3.38
C GLU A 120 7.95 -30.33 3.87
N ASP A 121 8.83 -29.83 3.01
CA ASP A 121 10.21 -29.50 3.36
C ASP A 121 10.33 -28.12 4.07
N ASP A 122 9.23 -27.39 4.21
CA ASP A 122 9.12 -26.04 4.79
C ASP A 122 10.02 -24.97 4.14
N ILE A 123 10.46 -25.21 2.92
CA ILE A 123 11.39 -24.33 2.18
C ILE A 123 10.90 -24.09 0.74
N THR A 124 10.44 -25.14 0.07
CA THR A 124 10.12 -25.12 -1.35
C THR A 124 8.68 -24.71 -1.59
N TYR A 125 8.49 -23.69 -2.44
CA TYR A 125 7.18 -23.28 -2.94
C TYR A 125 6.95 -23.85 -4.34
N GLN A 126 5.76 -24.38 -4.56
CA GLN A 126 5.35 -24.92 -5.86
C GLN A 126 4.11 -24.15 -6.38
N PRO A 127 4.14 -23.68 -7.63
CA PRO A 127 2.97 -23.04 -8.24
C PRO A 127 1.73 -23.93 -8.21
N VAL A 128 0.57 -23.33 -7.94
CA VAL A 128 -0.75 -23.99 -7.94
C VAL A 128 -1.60 -23.37 -9.02
N ASP A 129 -2.04 -24.19 -9.95
CA ASP A 129 -2.94 -23.78 -11.03
C ASP A 129 -4.41 -23.98 -10.58
N THR A 130 -4.80 -23.22 -9.55
CA THR A 130 -6.16 -23.24 -8.99
C THR A 130 -6.49 -21.92 -8.33
N THR A 131 -7.75 -21.67 -8.08
CA THR A 131 -8.24 -20.44 -7.47
C THR A 131 -8.30 -20.52 -5.95
N LEU A 132 -8.25 -19.38 -5.25
CA LEU A 132 -8.43 -19.35 -3.79
C LEU A 132 -9.72 -20.01 -3.31
N PRO A 133 -10.90 -19.80 -3.93
CA PRO A 133 -12.11 -20.52 -3.56
C PRO A 133 -11.99 -22.05 -3.64
N GLU A 134 -11.31 -22.57 -4.65
CA GLU A 134 -11.08 -24.01 -4.81
C GLU A 134 -10.12 -24.54 -3.74
N ILE A 135 -9.05 -23.83 -3.46
CA ILE A 135 -8.11 -24.14 -2.35
C ILE A 135 -8.87 -24.20 -1.02
N MET A 136 -9.72 -23.21 -0.75
CA MET A 136 -10.54 -23.16 0.45
C MET A 136 -11.54 -24.32 0.53
N ALA A 137 -12.17 -24.67 -0.58
CA ALA A 137 -13.10 -25.79 -0.64
C ALA A 137 -12.41 -27.14 -0.39
N GLU A 138 -11.19 -27.32 -0.89
CA GLU A 138 -10.42 -28.54 -0.66
C GLU A 138 -9.88 -28.59 0.79
N ALA A 139 -9.43 -27.48 1.33
CA ALA A 139 -8.96 -27.36 2.71
C ALA A 139 -10.03 -27.78 3.74
N LYS A 140 -11.29 -27.46 3.49
CA LYS A 140 -12.44 -27.85 4.35
C LYS A 140 -12.65 -29.36 4.46
N LYS A 141 -12.20 -30.14 3.48
CA LYS A 141 -12.35 -31.60 3.47
C LYS A 141 -11.28 -32.31 4.30
N GLN A 142 -10.20 -31.62 4.65
CA GLN A 142 -9.04 -32.21 5.33
C GLN A 142 -9.11 -31.90 6.82
N ILE A 143 -9.17 -32.94 7.65
CA ILE A 143 -9.12 -32.80 9.11
C ILE A 143 -7.69 -32.56 9.54
N SER A 144 -7.47 -31.61 10.44
CA SER A 144 -6.13 -31.23 10.96
C SER A 144 -5.18 -30.70 9.90
N LEU A 145 -5.70 -29.95 8.91
CA LEU A 145 -4.90 -29.27 7.92
C LEU A 145 -4.16 -28.08 8.53
N HIS A 146 -2.87 -28.00 8.22
CA HIS A 146 -2.08 -26.77 8.29
C HIS A 146 -1.34 -26.64 6.95
N ALA A 147 -1.70 -25.63 6.18
CA ALA A 147 -1.09 -25.43 4.86
C ALA A 147 -0.78 -23.95 4.64
N THR A 148 0.43 -23.68 4.19
CA THR A 148 0.91 -22.34 3.87
C THR A 148 0.96 -22.15 2.36
N PHE A 149 0.46 -21.02 1.92
CA PHE A 149 0.51 -20.57 0.53
C PHE A 149 1.18 -19.21 0.47
N ARG A 150 1.90 -18.97 -0.61
CA ARG A 150 2.41 -17.66 -0.98
C ARG A 150 1.51 -17.07 -2.04
N LEU A 151 0.96 -15.90 -1.78
CA LEU A 151 0.20 -15.09 -2.71
C LEU A 151 1.13 -14.00 -3.22
N THR A 152 1.42 -13.97 -4.52
CA THR A 152 2.23 -12.92 -5.14
C THR A 152 1.33 -12.05 -5.99
N TYR A 153 1.21 -10.79 -5.62
CA TYR A 153 0.51 -9.75 -6.36
C TYR A 153 1.53 -9.04 -7.24
N THR A 154 1.24 -8.93 -8.53
CA THR A 154 2.11 -8.26 -9.50
C THR A 154 1.30 -7.21 -10.24
N VAL A 155 1.88 -6.04 -10.43
CA VAL A 155 1.29 -4.91 -11.15
C VAL A 155 2.28 -4.37 -12.18
N GLN A 156 1.75 -3.94 -13.33
CA GLN A 156 2.48 -3.13 -14.29
C GLN A 156 1.80 -1.77 -14.45
N ASP A 157 2.60 -0.71 -14.56
CA ASP A 157 2.11 0.60 -14.97
C ASP A 157 1.75 0.61 -16.47
N VAL A 158 1.28 1.76 -16.97
CA VAL A 158 0.89 1.90 -18.39
C VAL A 158 2.06 1.85 -19.36
N VAL A 159 3.31 2.03 -18.88
CA VAL A 159 4.52 1.99 -19.70
C VAL A 159 5.29 0.68 -19.55
N GLY A 160 4.87 -0.21 -18.64
CA GLY A 160 5.40 -1.55 -18.47
C GLY A 160 6.40 -1.73 -17.33
N ASN A 161 6.60 -0.73 -16.46
CA ASN A 161 7.39 -0.95 -15.24
C ASN A 161 6.60 -1.83 -14.28
N GLU A 162 7.27 -2.84 -13.72
CA GLU A 162 6.64 -3.88 -12.92
C GLU A 162 7.11 -3.85 -11.47
N SER A 163 6.20 -4.14 -10.55
CA SER A 163 6.52 -4.46 -9.17
C SER A 163 5.64 -5.59 -8.63
N SER A 164 6.09 -6.22 -7.56
CA SER A 164 5.36 -7.27 -6.89
C SER A 164 5.49 -7.19 -5.37
N ILE A 165 4.47 -7.72 -4.66
CA ILE A 165 4.47 -7.89 -3.21
C ILE A 165 3.89 -9.26 -2.88
N GLN A 166 4.36 -9.85 -1.78
CA GLN A 166 3.95 -11.20 -1.37
C GLN A 166 3.23 -11.16 -0.03
N ARG A 167 2.31 -12.12 0.15
CA ARG A 167 1.65 -12.43 1.41
C ARG A 167 1.70 -13.92 1.66
N GLU A 168 1.92 -14.33 2.91
CA GLU A 168 1.67 -15.69 3.33
C GLU A 168 0.21 -15.88 3.75
N LEU A 169 -0.47 -16.86 3.16
CA LEU A 169 -1.80 -17.31 3.54
C LEU A 169 -1.66 -18.65 4.26
N VAL A 170 -2.02 -18.69 5.54
CA VAL A 170 -1.97 -19.90 6.35
C VAL A 170 -3.38 -20.42 6.56
N LEU A 171 -3.69 -21.58 5.97
CA LEU A 171 -4.97 -22.27 6.13
C LEU A 171 -4.90 -23.29 7.24
N ILE A 172 -5.87 -23.23 8.13
CA ILE A 172 -5.95 -24.10 9.30
C ILE A 172 -7.32 -24.77 9.32
N ASN A 173 -7.33 -26.09 9.42
CA ASN A 173 -8.54 -26.90 9.64
C ASN A 173 -8.29 -27.79 10.85
N SER A 174 -8.62 -27.32 12.02
CA SER A 174 -8.46 -28.07 13.28
C SER A 174 -9.51 -27.60 14.29
N PRO A 175 -10.02 -28.48 15.16
CA PRO A 175 -10.87 -28.08 16.27
C PRO A 175 -10.01 -27.30 17.27
N PHE A 176 -9.97 -25.99 17.13
CA PHE A 176 -9.21 -25.13 18.03
C PHE A 176 -9.99 -24.81 19.30
N PRO A 177 -9.31 -24.62 20.42
CA PRO A 177 -9.91 -24.02 21.58
C PRO A 177 -10.49 -22.65 21.26
N GLU A 178 -11.42 -22.20 22.06
CA GLU A 178 -12.01 -20.86 21.92
C GLU A 178 -10.93 -19.77 21.98
N PRO A 179 -11.14 -18.64 21.31
CA PRO A 179 -10.25 -17.50 21.43
C PRO A 179 -10.07 -17.09 22.88
N ARG A 180 -8.88 -16.70 23.24
CA ARG A 180 -8.51 -16.22 24.57
C ARG A 180 -8.06 -14.77 24.51
N MET A 181 -8.26 -14.06 25.60
CA MET A 181 -7.72 -12.71 25.80
C MET A 181 -6.88 -12.69 27.08
N ILE A 182 -5.75 -12.00 27.00
CA ILE A 182 -4.90 -11.69 28.15
C ILE A 182 -4.89 -10.19 28.34
N MET A 183 -5.36 -9.74 29.47
CA MET A 183 -5.27 -8.34 29.88
C MET A 183 -3.85 -8.04 30.37
N HIS A 184 -3.26 -6.96 29.91
CA HIS A 184 -1.99 -6.46 30.40
C HIS A 184 -2.19 -5.48 31.53
N GLY A 185 -1.42 -5.64 32.61
CA GLY A 185 -1.58 -4.83 33.82
C GLY A 185 -2.74 -5.26 34.73
N ASP A 186 -3.07 -4.40 35.65
CA ASP A 186 -4.10 -4.66 36.62
C ASP A 186 -5.52 -4.43 36.05
N PRO A 187 -6.55 -5.23 36.42
CA PRO A 187 -7.91 -5.05 35.94
C PRO A 187 -8.57 -3.76 36.43
N ILE A 188 -7.99 -3.13 37.46
CA ILE A 188 -8.42 -1.84 38.01
C ILE A 188 -7.19 -0.92 38.04
N ILE A 189 -7.25 0.16 37.31
CA ILE A 189 -6.20 1.17 37.27
C ILE A 189 -6.73 2.46 37.90
N TYR A 190 -6.03 2.96 38.94
CA TYR A 190 -6.30 4.27 39.52
C TYR A 190 -5.47 5.32 38.79
N HIS A 191 -6.14 6.28 38.17
CA HIS A 191 -5.51 7.30 37.37
C HIS A 191 -5.96 8.71 37.81
N GLU A 192 -5.02 9.65 37.82
CA GLU A 192 -5.29 11.03 38.24
C GLU A 192 -6.01 11.82 37.12
N VAL A 193 -7.01 12.60 37.52
CA VAL A 193 -7.76 13.47 36.59
C VAL A 193 -6.83 14.47 35.91
N ASN A 194 -7.02 14.73 34.63
CA ASN A 194 -6.24 15.63 33.77
C ASN A 194 -4.78 15.19 33.52
N THR A 195 -4.45 13.94 33.73
CA THR A 195 -3.20 13.33 33.26
C THR A 195 -3.46 12.41 32.09
N GLU A 196 -2.44 12.19 31.26
CA GLU A 196 -2.55 11.28 30.11
C GLU A 196 -2.66 9.83 30.60
N PHE A 197 -3.70 9.12 30.18
CA PHE A 197 -3.88 7.70 30.45
C PHE A 197 -3.54 6.89 29.17
N ILE A 198 -2.64 5.95 29.31
CA ILE A 198 -2.31 4.97 28.26
C ILE A 198 -2.77 3.61 28.77
N ASP A 199 -3.74 3.01 28.07
CA ASP A 199 -4.22 1.66 28.36
C ASP A 199 -3.07 0.66 28.11
N PRO A 200 -2.69 -0.20 29.07
CA PRO A 200 -1.74 -1.28 28.86
C PRO A 200 -2.18 -2.29 27.79
N GLY A 201 -3.46 -2.33 27.47
CA GLY A 201 -4.03 -3.11 26.39
C GLY A 201 -4.35 -4.56 26.75
N VAL A 202 -4.76 -5.28 25.72
CA VAL A 202 -5.14 -6.69 25.77
C VAL A 202 -4.54 -7.41 24.57
N THR A 203 -4.04 -8.63 24.76
CA THR A 203 -3.71 -9.52 23.65
C THR A 203 -4.83 -10.51 23.45
N ALA A 204 -5.41 -10.55 22.26
CA ALA A 204 -6.34 -11.58 21.83
C ALA A 204 -5.63 -12.60 20.93
N TYR A 205 -5.84 -13.88 21.19
CA TYR A 205 -5.19 -14.94 20.43
C TYR A 205 -6.00 -16.23 20.37
N LYS A 206 -5.68 -17.08 19.39
CA LYS A 206 -6.20 -18.42 19.25
C LYS A 206 -5.04 -19.41 19.24
N GLU A 207 -5.06 -20.43 20.09
CA GLU A 207 -4.07 -21.49 20.09
C GLU A 207 -4.30 -22.45 18.92
N LEU A 208 -3.23 -22.85 18.24
CA LEU A 208 -3.29 -23.73 17.07
C LEU A 208 -2.97 -25.21 17.37
N GLY A 209 -2.80 -25.55 18.65
CA GLY A 209 -2.36 -26.87 19.08
C GLY A 209 -0.86 -26.93 19.40
N SER A 210 -0.35 -28.11 19.76
CA SER A 210 1.02 -28.26 20.21
C SER A 210 2.03 -28.01 19.10
N GLY A 211 2.95 -27.06 19.33
CA GLY A 211 4.05 -26.75 18.44
C GLY A 211 3.80 -25.63 17.43
N LEU A 212 2.58 -25.15 17.29
CA LEU A 212 2.25 -24.01 16.43
C LEU A 212 2.23 -22.70 17.23
N LYS A 213 2.61 -21.60 16.60
CA LYS A 213 2.49 -20.28 17.21
C LYS A 213 1.00 -19.89 17.31
N PRO A 214 0.59 -19.28 18.42
CA PRO A 214 -0.77 -18.71 18.50
C PRO A 214 -1.00 -17.68 17.42
N ILE A 215 -2.23 -17.62 16.90
CA ILE A 215 -2.66 -16.55 15.98
C ILE A 215 -3.08 -15.33 16.80
N SER A 216 -2.54 -14.15 16.45
CA SER A 216 -3.06 -12.89 16.99
C SER A 216 -4.46 -12.61 16.43
N LEU A 217 -5.34 -12.18 17.28
CA LEU A 217 -6.72 -11.76 16.95
C LEU A 217 -6.97 -10.30 17.33
N ASN A 218 -5.92 -9.52 17.60
CA ASN A 218 -6.05 -8.13 18.06
C ASN A 218 -6.82 -7.25 17.05
N GLU A 219 -6.68 -7.49 15.77
CA GLU A 219 -7.37 -6.76 14.69
C GLU A 219 -8.90 -6.95 14.68
N TYR A 220 -9.39 -8.02 15.34
CA TYR A 220 -10.82 -8.32 15.45
C TYR A 220 -11.43 -7.82 16.75
N MET A 221 -10.63 -7.20 17.62
CA MET A 221 -11.05 -6.74 18.93
C MET A 221 -11.76 -5.38 18.82
N THR A 222 -12.90 -5.27 19.47
CA THR A 222 -13.61 -4.00 19.63
C THR A 222 -13.53 -3.55 21.07
N ILE A 223 -13.16 -2.30 21.30
CA ILE A 223 -13.10 -1.69 22.62
C ILE A 223 -14.25 -0.70 22.74
N ASN A 224 -15.08 -0.89 23.75
CA ASN A 224 -16.14 0.04 24.10
C ASN A 224 -15.84 0.62 25.49
N ALA A 225 -15.92 1.92 25.63
CA ALA A 225 -15.78 2.59 26.92
C ALA A 225 -17.14 3.04 27.46
N PHE A 226 -17.30 2.94 28.75
CA PHE A 226 -18.52 3.34 29.46
C PHE A 226 -18.13 4.21 30.65
N LEU A 227 -18.89 5.26 30.88
CA LEU A 227 -18.86 6.00 32.12
C LEU A 227 -19.86 5.33 33.07
N VAL A 228 -19.39 4.86 34.24
CA VAL A 228 -20.23 4.27 35.27
C VAL A 228 -20.52 5.32 36.32
N ASN A 229 -21.79 5.65 36.54
CA ASN A 229 -22.21 6.59 37.57
C ASN A 229 -22.29 5.93 38.96
N ASP A 230 -22.52 6.73 39.99
CA ASP A 230 -22.60 6.27 41.39
C ASP A 230 -23.71 5.21 41.65
N GLN A 231 -24.63 5.03 40.71
CA GLN A 231 -25.70 4.03 40.79
C GLN A 231 -25.36 2.76 40.00
N GLY A 232 -24.16 2.70 39.41
CA GLY A 232 -23.71 1.57 38.57
C GLY A 232 -24.36 1.53 37.20
N ILE A 233 -24.94 2.66 36.73
CA ILE A 233 -25.51 2.76 35.39
C ILE A 233 -24.38 3.12 34.41
N GLU A 234 -24.26 2.33 33.34
CA GLU A 234 -23.26 2.48 32.27
C GLU A 234 -23.79 3.39 31.17
N GLU A 235 -23.05 4.45 30.84
CA GLU A 235 -23.34 5.32 29.73
C GLU A 235 -22.19 5.20 28.71
N PRO A 236 -22.47 4.92 27.43
CA PRO A 236 -21.43 4.82 26.41
C PRO A 236 -20.66 6.14 26.28
N THR A 237 -19.34 6.05 26.26
CA THR A 237 -18.46 7.19 26.03
C THR A 237 -17.57 6.95 24.80
N VAL A 238 -16.98 8.02 24.30
CA VAL A 238 -16.08 7.93 23.13
C VAL A 238 -14.70 7.50 23.60
N VAL A 239 -14.18 6.43 23.01
CA VAL A 239 -12.77 6.05 23.13
C VAL A 239 -12.01 6.72 22.00
N ASP A 240 -10.98 7.47 22.34
CA ASP A 240 -10.01 7.91 21.33
C ASP A 240 -9.07 6.73 21.02
N PRO A 241 -9.13 6.17 19.81
CA PRO A 241 -8.33 4.99 19.45
C PRO A 241 -6.82 5.26 19.46
N SER A 242 -6.38 6.52 19.48
CA SER A 242 -4.96 6.87 19.56
C SER A 242 -4.31 6.54 20.90
N PHE A 243 -5.10 6.31 21.94
CA PHE A 243 -4.65 5.96 23.28
C PHE A 243 -4.71 4.46 23.60
N VAL A 244 -5.07 3.62 22.63
CA VAL A 244 -5.13 2.18 22.84
C VAL A 244 -3.91 1.51 22.21
N ASN A 245 -3.04 0.90 23.02
CA ASN A 245 -1.93 0.11 22.55
C ASN A 245 -2.39 -1.34 22.28
N TYR A 246 -2.24 -1.78 21.03
CA TYR A 246 -2.37 -3.19 20.66
C TYR A 246 -0.96 -3.81 20.64
N TYR A 247 -0.73 -4.80 21.49
CA TYR A 247 0.53 -5.56 21.55
C TYR A 247 0.42 -6.91 20.85
#